data_5cdfb3c500115f235ba10fbc32a6c114
#
_entry.id   5cdfb3c500115f235ba10fbc32a6c114
#
_cell.length_a   1.000
_cell.length_b   1.000
_cell.length_c   1.000
_cell.angle_alpha   90.00
_cell.angle_beta   90.00
_cell.angle_gamma   90.00
#
_symmetry.space_group_name_H-M   'P 1'
#
loop_
_entity.id
_entity.type
_entity.pdbx_description
1 polymer ?
#
loop_
_entity_poly.entity_id
_entity_poly.type
_entity_poly.pdbx_seq_one_letter_code
_entity_poly.pdbx_strand_id
1 'polypeptide(L)'
;MSKPEKGYGEHNNDDIIRDILREYASRVKPIGAKYIIDRAKEKGISMERGVITRFANRMGARAYETEEECDEIIEECSAEEREIIFVKTSKEGRRTKGYWMMETISESEWMFLMDSVLYSKILTKKEADNLAKRITFLAGKSFSELTRYRHRMHNQPYIVGDEDIDEKVGHIESRVLKNVHLIRMAIKDRKKVKFNLCVYDYFDQKVRLVPYGKHGKVPPETPARYREDVHRIVSPFEVIFSNGRYYMLGADFETERSTDLKYKLYRIDLMDDLSIYRAVAITKEEAGIEKEFANLFKYRMENPYMFTGQVERVRIRVDADQFTQIVDWFSDDFRVVGFDADEDSYYDIEVKVNLNSFTFWVLQYSGCVEVLDTGKKGDDSYRDHIRETLSKALEKYD
;
A
#
# COMPACT_ATOMS: atom_id res chain seq x y z
N MET A 1 36.41 -44.87 0.63
CA MET A 1 36.60 -43.45 1.06
C MET A 1 35.91 -42.57 0.05
N SER A 2 34.65 -42.28 0.31
CA SER A 2 33.83 -41.35 -0.49
C SER A 2 34.13 -39.92 -0.07
N LYS A 3 34.41 -39.06 -1.07
CA LYS A 3 34.54 -37.61 -0.87
C LYS A 3 33.19 -37.03 -0.40
N PRO A 4 33.16 -36.10 0.56
CA PRO A 4 31.94 -35.43 0.94
C PRO A 4 31.44 -34.54 -0.22
N GLU A 5 30.14 -34.62 -0.50
CA GLU A 5 29.44 -33.78 -1.45
C GLU A 5 29.62 -32.33 -1.08
N LYS A 6 30.02 -31.51 -2.06
CA LYS A 6 29.98 -30.06 -2.01
C LYS A 6 28.50 -29.64 -2.10
N GLY A 7 27.88 -29.43 -0.96
CA GLY A 7 26.58 -28.82 -0.83
C GLY A 7 26.73 -27.45 -0.15
N TYR A 8 26.13 -26.46 -0.75
CA TYR A 8 25.96 -25.03 -0.43
C TYR A 8 26.93 -24.11 -1.17
N GLY A 9 26.29 -23.22 -1.95
CA GLY A 9 26.94 -22.24 -2.80
C GLY A 9 27.98 -21.39 -2.08
N GLU A 10 28.99 -21.02 -2.82
CA GLU A 10 30.02 -20.07 -2.37
C GLU A 10 29.31 -18.77 -1.94
N HIS A 11 29.10 -18.64 -0.64
CA HIS A 11 28.76 -17.35 -0.06
C HIS A 11 29.93 -16.42 -0.37
N ASN A 12 29.70 -15.44 -1.21
CA ASN A 12 30.70 -14.44 -1.52
C ASN A 12 31.04 -13.74 -0.19
N ASN A 13 32.33 -13.69 0.17
CA ASN A 13 32.79 -12.99 1.38
C ASN A 13 32.24 -11.57 1.47
N ASP A 14 31.94 -10.95 0.34
CA ASP A 14 31.38 -9.60 0.24
C ASP A 14 29.98 -9.51 0.84
N ASP A 15 29.11 -10.48 0.57
CA ASP A 15 27.74 -10.51 1.10
C ASP A 15 27.74 -10.66 2.61
N ILE A 16 28.68 -11.46 3.13
CA ILE A 16 28.82 -11.67 4.55
C ILE A 16 29.35 -10.43 5.27
N ILE A 17 30.31 -9.73 4.66
CA ILE A 17 30.81 -8.47 5.22
C ILE A 17 29.67 -7.43 5.22
N ARG A 18 28.89 -7.33 4.14
CA ARG A 18 27.73 -6.43 4.09
C ARG A 18 26.74 -6.74 5.20
N ASP A 19 26.36 -8.00 5.36
CA ASP A 19 25.40 -8.42 6.38
C ASP A 19 25.90 -8.09 7.80
N ILE A 20 27.20 -8.29 8.06
CA ILE A 20 27.80 -7.94 9.35
C ILE A 20 27.84 -6.43 9.56
N LEU A 21 28.17 -5.65 8.53
CA LEU A 21 28.16 -4.19 8.62
C LEU A 21 26.73 -3.67 8.86
N ARG A 22 25.72 -4.21 8.17
CA ARG A 22 24.32 -3.86 8.36
C ARG A 22 23.81 -4.21 9.75
N GLU A 23 24.21 -5.36 10.28
CA GLU A 23 23.69 -5.88 11.54
C GLU A 23 24.35 -5.21 12.77
N TYR A 24 25.65 -4.87 12.69
CA TYR A 24 26.44 -4.51 13.86
C TYR A 24 27.11 -3.13 13.81
N ALA A 25 27.17 -2.49 12.64
CA ALA A 25 27.86 -1.21 12.46
C ALA A 25 26.88 -0.06 12.26
N SER A 26 27.25 1.11 12.71
CA SER A 26 26.56 2.37 12.41
C SER A 26 27.58 3.52 12.40
N ARG A 27 27.16 4.70 11.93
CA ARG A 27 27.98 5.92 12.01
C ARG A 27 28.48 6.17 13.43
N VAL A 28 27.61 6.03 14.42
CA VAL A 28 27.94 6.25 15.85
C VAL A 28 28.83 5.15 16.40
N LYS A 29 28.70 3.92 15.87
CA LYS A 29 29.44 2.74 16.32
C LYS A 29 30.09 2.02 15.13
N PRO A 30 31.12 2.57 14.50
CA PRO A 30 31.89 1.85 13.49
C PRO A 30 32.56 0.62 14.09
N ILE A 31 32.57 -0.51 13.37
CA ILE A 31 33.17 -1.77 13.84
C ILE A 31 34.51 -2.06 13.18
N GLY A 32 35.48 -2.48 13.98
CA GLY A 32 36.83 -2.81 13.47
C GLY A 32 36.88 -4.13 12.71
N ALA A 33 37.90 -4.32 11.85
CA ALA A 33 38.08 -5.53 11.07
C ALA A 33 38.11 -6.82 11.92
N LYS A 34 38.68 -6.76 13.14
CA LYS A 34 38.69 -7.90 14.06
C LYS A 34 37.28 -8.34 14.42
N TYR A 35 36.37 -7.40 14.72
CA TYR A 35 34.98 -7.71 15.04
C TYR A 35 34.27 -8.37 13.86
N ILE A 36 34.50 -7.89 12.65
CA ILE A 36 33.92 -8.50 11.42
C ILE A 36 34.41 -9.92 11.25
N ILE A 37 35.71 -10.19 11.47
CA ILE A 37 36.29 -11.53 11.38
C ILE A 37 35.68 -12.48 12.41
N ASP A 38 35.56 -12.03 13.66
CA ASP A 38 34.99 -12.82 14.75
C ASP A 38 33.53 -13.20 14.46
N ARG A 39 32.72 -12.27 13.95
CA ARG A 39 31.34 -12.53 13.53
C ARG A 39 31.22 -13.45 12.33
N ALA A 40 32.10 -13.29 11.33
CA ALA A 40 32.14 -14.21 10.19
C ALA A 40 32.49 -15.64 10.63
N LYS A 41 33.40 -15.79 11.58
CA LYS A 41 33.74 -17.07 12.15
C LYS A 41 32.58 -17.75 12.88
N GLU A 42 31.76 -16.99 13.60
CA GLU A 42 30.52 -17.50 14.23
C GLU A 42 29.53 -18.06 13.18
N LYS A 43 29.52 -17.49 11.98
CA LYS A 43 28.74 -17.95 10.81
C LYS A 43 29.46 -19.07 10.03
N GLY A 44 30.56 -19.64 10.56
CA GLY A 44 31.29 -20.73 9.93
C GLY A 44 32.26 -20.32 8.81
N ILE A 45 32.55 -19.02 8.68
CA ILE A 45 33.37 -18.48 7.59
C ILE A 45 34.67 -17.90 8.14
N SER A 46 35.77 -18.38 7.56
CA SER A 46 37.12 -17.86 7.89
C SER A 46 37.52 -16.81 6.88
N MET A 47 37.87 -15.62 7.34
CA MET A 47 38.38 -14.54 6.50
C MET A 47 39.55 -13.81 7.17
N GLU A 48 40.40 -13.23 6.35
CA GLU A 48 41.53 -12.41 6.79
C GLU A 48 41.22 -10.93 6.70
N ARG A 49 41.94 -10.12 7.45
CA ARG A 49 41.80 -8.66 7.46
C ARG A 49 41.92 -8.04 6.06
N GLY A 50 42.80 -8.60 5.21
CA GLY A 50 42.99 -8.14 3.84
C GLY A 50 41.75 -8.30 2.94
N VAL A 51 40.88 -9.27 3.25
CA VAL A 51 39.60 -9.45 2.52
C VAL A 51 38.68 -8.27 2.76
N ILE A 52 38.57 -7.80 4.01
CA ILE A 52 37.73 -6.66 4.38
C ILE A 52 38.22 -5.37 3.72
N THR A 53 39.54 -5.14 3.74
CA THR A 53 40.14 -3.98 3.08
C THR A 53 39.91 -4.01 1.55
N ARG A 54 40.10 -5.16 0.90
CA ARG A 54 39.82 -5.31 -0.54
C ARG A 54 38.34 -5.11 -0.86
N PHE A 55 37.43 -5.61 -0.01
CA PHE A 55 36.02 -5.37 -0.13
C PHE A 55 35.70 -3.87 -0.06
N ALA A 56 36.13 -3.19 1.00
CA ALA A 56 35.93 -1.75 1.16
C ALA A 56 36.42 -0.94 -0.05
N ASN A 57 37.63 -1.27 -0.54
CA ASN A 57 38.19 -0.59 -1.72
C ASN A 57 37.37 -0.84 -2.99
N ARG A 58 36.90 -2.07 -3.24
CA ARG A 58 36.04 -2.39 -4.39
C ARG A 58 34.71 -1.66 -4.34
N MET A 59 34.19 -1.46 -3.13
CA MET A 59 32.94 -0.73 -2.91
C MET A 59 33.11 0.81 -2.93
N GLY A 60 34.32 1.31 -3.25
CA GLY A 60 34.57 2.74 -3.29
C GLY A 60 34.44 3.41 -1.91
N ALA A 61 34.89 2.71 -0.85
CA ALA A 61 34.74 3.20 0.52
C ALA A 61 35.30 4.62 0.71
N ARG A 62 34.52 5.49 1.35
CA ARG A 62 34.88 6.86 1.68
C ARG A 62 35.54 6.92 3.05
N ALA A 63 36.79 7.44 3.11
CA ALA A 63 37.52 7.61 4.38
C ALA A 63 37.25 8.99 4.97
N TYR A 64 37.08 9.06 6.30
CA TYR A 64 36.93 10.31 7.04
C TYR A 64 37.60 10.24 8.40
N GLU A 65 37.96 11.38 8.95
CA GLU A 65 38.57 11.50 10.25
C GLU A 65 37.66 12.18 11.28
N THR A 66 36.92 13.21 10.85
CA THR A 66 35.98 13.97 11.67
C THR A 66 34.55 13.74 11.28
N GLU A 67 33.61 14.11 12.15
CA GLU A 67 32.19 13.97 11.85
C GLU A 67 31.76 15.00 10.79
N GLU A 68 32.37 16.17 10.75
CA GLU A 68 32.13 17.22 9.75
C GLU A 68 32.52 16.72 8.36
N GLU A 69 33.69 16.10 8.19
CA GLU A 69 34.08 15.47 6.92
C GLU A 69 33.12 14.36 6.51
N CYS A 70 32.58 13.61 7.48
CA CYS A 70 31.59 12.58 7.21
C CYS A 70 30.29 13.19 6.68
N ASP A 71 29.84 14.31 7.25
CA ASP A 71 28.65 15.02 6.79
C ASP A 71 28.83 15.57 5.38
N GLU A 72 29.96 16.21 5.08
CA GLU A 72 30.28 16.69 3.73
C GLU A 72 30.24 15.55 2.69
N ILE A 73 30.85 14.39 3.02
CA ILE A 73 30.81 13.22 2.13
C ILE A 73 29.38 12.71 1.93
N ILE A 74 28.55 12.69 2.97
CA ILE A 74 27.14 12.26 2.86
C ILE A 74 26.35 13.21 1.97
N GLU A 75 26.57 14.52 2.08
CA GLU A 75 25.92 15.53 1.23
C GLU A 75 26.34 15.42 -0.24
N GLU A 76 27.58 15.02 -0.51
CA GLU A 76 28.07 14.78 -1.88
C GLU A 76 27.56 13.49 -2.52
N CYS A 77 27.07 12.54 -1.69
CA CYS A 77 26.58 11.26 -2.18
C CYS A 77 25.29 11.43 -2.98
N SER A 78 25.28 10.97 -4.22
CA SER A 78 24.08 10.98 -5.03
C SER A 78 23.05 9.94 -4.56
N ALA A 79 21.77 10.22 -4.78
CA ALA A 79 20.67 9.27 -4.48
C ALA A 79 20.77 7.95 -5.28
N GLU A 80 21.65 7.88 -6.28
CA GLU A 80 21.91 6.69 -7.10
C GLU A 80 22.95 5.75 -6.47
N GLU A 81 23.76 6.23 -5.52
CA GLU A 81 24.74 5.43 -4.79
C GLU A 81 24.03 4.61 -3.70
N ARG A 82 23.68 3.38 -4.02
CA ARG A 82 22.84 2.51 -3.16
C ARG A 82 23.54 1.94 -1.92
N GLU A 83 24.87 1.81 -1.95
CA GLU A 83 25.64 1.25 -0.85
C GLU A 83 26.98 1.97 -0.75
N ILE A 84 27.15 2.81 0.26
CA ILE A 84 28.42 3.50 0.51
C ILE A 84 29.01 2.98 1.80
N ILE A 85 30.24 2.50 1.72
CA ILE A 85 31.02 2.08 2.88
C ILE A 85 31.87 3.23 3.35
N PHE A 86 31.76 3.54 4.62
CA PHE A 86 32.56 4.56 5.29
C PHE A 86 33.66 3.91 6.12
N VAL A 87 34.83 4.50 6.08
CA VAL A 87 36.00 4.06 6.83
C VAL A 87 36.46 5.18 7.76
N LYS A 88 36.14 5.06 9.07
CA LYS A 88 36.65 5.99 10.07
C LYS A 88 38.10 5.74 10.28
N THR A 89 38.95 6.77 10.13
CA THR A 89 40.41 6.71 10.30
C THR A 89 40.86 7.46 11.55
N SER A 90 42.11 7.25 11.93
CA SER A 90 42.75 8.07 12.98
C SER A 90 43.26 9.39 12.41
N LYS A 91 43.49 10.41 13.26
CA LYS A 91 44.22 11.61 12.85
C LYS A 91 45.46 11.23 12.05
N GLU A 92 45.64 11.83 10.88
CA GLU A 92 46.67 11.55 9.88
C GLU A 92 46.43 10.28 9.00
N GLY A 93 45.19 9.72 8.95
CA GLY A 93 44.80 8.62 8.02
C GLY A 93 45.54 7.28 8.21
N ARG A 94 46.44 7.18 9.23
CA ARG A 94 47.35 6.05 9.38
C ARG A 94 46.74 4.75 9.90
N ARG A 95 45.57 4.80 10.53
CA ARG A 95 44.91 3.60 11.09
C ARG A 95 43.39 3.64 10.91
N THR A 96 42.85 2.60 10.33
CA THR A 96 41.41 2.36 10.32
C THR A 96 40.91 2.11 11.74
N LYS A 97 39.98 2.94 12.22
CA LYS A 97 39.28 2.76 13.51
C LYS A 97 38.06 1.88 13.37
N GLY A 98 37.35 1.94 12.25
CA GLY A 98 36.18 1.11 12.00
C GLY A 98 35.59 1.34 10.63
N TYR A 99 34.67 0.45 10.31
CA TYR A 99 33.86 0.46 9.09
C TYR A 99 32.39 0.58 9.48
N TRP A 100 31.63 1.27 8.69
CA TRP A 100 30.17 1.25 8.72
C TRP A 100 29.64 1.45 7.30
N MET A 101 28.40 1.15 7.11
CA MET A 101 27.74 1.32 5.81
C MET A 101 26.58 2.30 5.99
N MET A 102 26.41 3.20 5.04
CA MET A 102 25.27 4.12 5.06
C MET A 102 23.99 3.31 4.99
N GLU A 103 23.06 3.62 5.86
CA GLU A 103 21.73 3.02 5.82
C GLU A 103 21.00 3.46 4.55
N THR A 104 20.53 2.50 3.77
CA THR A 104 19.72 2.77 2.57
C THR A 104 18.33 3.30 2.92
N ILE A 105 17.91 3.14 4.16
CA ILE A 105 16.61 3.57 4.69
C ILE A 105 16.87 4.12 6.11
N SER A 106 16.50 5.37 6.34
CA SER A 106 16.58 6.00 7.66
C SER A 106 15.66 5.34 8.69
N GLU A 107 15.88 5.60 9.98
CA GLU A 107 15.01 5.08 11.05
C GLU A 107 13.54 5.49 10.86
N SER A 108 13.29 6.76 10.52
CA SER A 108 11.93 7.28 10.31
C SER A 108 11.25 6.68 9.07
N GLU A 109 11.99 6.49 7.99
CA GLU A 109 11.47 5.83 6.79
C GLU A 109 11.17 4.34 7.06
N TRP A 110 12.05 3.65 7.80
CA TRP A 110 11.79 2.27 8.20
C TRP A 110 10.55 2.18 9.09
N MET A 111 10.38 3.08 10.07
CA MET A 111 9.19 3.13 10.91
C MET A 111 7.93 3.35 10.07
N PHE A 112 7.96 4.29 9.13
CA PHE A 112 6.84 4.54 8.20
C PHE A 112 6.49 3.31 7.36
N LEU A 113 7.51 2.60 6.83
CA LEU A 113 7.30 1.36 6.09
C LEU A 113 6.70 0.27 6.99
N MET A 114 7.16 0.16 8.25
CA MET A 114 6.60 -0.80 9.21
C MET A 114 5.14 -0.48 9.51
N ASP A 115 4.79 0.78 9.74
CA ASP A 115 3.40 1.21 9.95
C ASP A 115 2.54 0.87 8.75
N SER A 116 3.02 1.19 7.54
CA SER A 116 2.31 0.92 6.29
C SER A 116 2.02 -0.57 6.07
N VAL A 117 2.91 -1.45 6.53
CA VAL A 117 2.75 -2.90 6.42
C VAL A 117 1.88 -3.45 7.55
N LEU A 118 2.19 -3.10 8.81
CA LEU A 118 1.53 -3.66 9.99
C LEU A 118 0.08 -3.18 10.15
N TYR A 119 -0.22 -1.95 9.68
CA TYR A 119 -1.59 -1.40 9.66
C TYR A 119 -2.29 -1.56 8.32
N SER A 120 -1.73 -2.36 7.41
CA SER A 120 -2.32 -2.61 6.10
C SER A 120 -3.70 -3.25 6.22
N LYS A 121 -4.67 -2.72 5.47
CA LYS A 121 -6.03 -3.28 5.37
C LYS A 121 -6.13 -4.47 4.40
N ILE A 122 -5.02 -4.85 3.75
CA ILE A 122 -4.99 -5.87 2.70
C ILE A 122 -4.14 -7.09 3.05
N LEU A 123 -3.40 -7.04 4.15
CA LEU A 123 -2.53 -8.13 4.60
C LEU A 123 -3.12 -8.79 5.85
N THR A 124 -3.06 -10.10 5.91
CA THR A 124 -3.29 -10.86 7.15
C THR A 124 -2.13 -10.60 8.11
N LYS A 125 -2.32 -10.91 9.39
CA LYS A 125 -1.26 -10.78 10.40
C LYS A 125 0.02 -11.54 9.99
N LYS A 126 -0.12 -12.77 9.50
CA LYS A 126 1.01 -13.62 9.07
C LYS A 126 1.74 -13.02 7.87
N GLU A 127 1.01 -12.51 6.89
CA GLU A 127 1.58 -11.82 5.71
C GLU A 127 2.31 -10.54 6.09
N ALA A 128 1.69 -9.70 6.92
CA ALA A 128 2.30 -8.47 7.43
C ALA A 128 3.59 -8.76 8.21
N ASP A 129 3.57 -9.77 9.10
CA ASP A 129 4.74 -10.20 9.86
C ASP A 129 5.89 -10.65 8.96
N ASN A 130 5.60 -11.42 7.92
CA ASN A 130 6.62 -11.89 6.99
C ASN A 130 7.18 -10.76 6.12
N LEU A 131 6.33 -9.86 5.66
CA LEU A 131 6.79 -8.71 4.88
C LEU A 131 7.60 -7.74 5.74
N ALA A 132 7.16 -7.46 6.97
CA ALA A 132 7.90 -6.63 7.94
C ALA A 132 9.30 -7.20 8.23
N LYS A 133 9.44 -8.52 8.41
CA LYS A 133 10.75 -9.17 8.59
C LYS A 133 11.64 -8.97 7.37
N ARG A 134 11.11 -9.12 6.15
CA ARG A 134 11.90 -8.92 4.92
C ARG A 134 12.34 -7.47 4.75
N ILE A 135 11.45 -6.50 4.99
CA ILE A 135 11.80 -5.08 4.92
C ILE A 135 12.84 -4.72 6.00
N THR A 136 12.68 -5.23 7.24
CA THR A 136 13.65 -5.03 8.32
C THR A 136 15.04 -5.56 7.92
N PHE A 137 15.10 -6.74 7.32
CA PHE A 137 16.35 -7.29 6.80
C PHE A 137 16.96 -6.42 5.70
N LEU A 138 16.15 -6.00 4.71
CA LEU A 138 16.59 -5.13 3.61
C LEU A 138 17.06 -3.74 4.10
N ALA A 139 16.44 -3.24 5.16
CA ALA A 139 16.84 -1.98 5.81
C ALA A 139 18.09 -2.13 6.70
N GLY A 140 18.68 -3.32 6.81
CA GLY A 140 19.82 -3.57 7.69
C GLY A 140 19.52 -3.50 9.18
N LYS A 141 18.24 -3.55 9.55
CA LYS A 141 17.78 -3.53 10.94
C LYS A 141 17.73 -4.94 11.54
N SER A 142 17.85 -5.03 12.86
CA SER A 142 17.77 -6.32 13.55
C SER A 142 16.33 -6.77 13.82
N PHE A 143 16.12 -8.07 13.94
CA PHE A 143 14.80 -8.60 14.36
C PHE A 143 14.41 -8.20 15.78
N SER A 144 15.38 -7.87 16.64
CA SER A 144 15.11 -7.36 17.98
C SER A 144 14.51 -5.94 17.94
N GLU A 145 14.91 -5.10 16.98
CA GLU A 145 14.32 -3.79 16.75
C GLU A 145 12.89 -3.92 16.27
N LEU A 146 12.63 -4.80 15.29
CA LEU A 146 11.28 -5.11 14.85
C LEU A 146 10.40 -5.63 15.99
N THR A 147 10.91 -6.51 16.85
CA THR A 147 10.17 -7.04 17.99
C THR A 147 9.82 -5.95 18.99
N ARG A 148 10.78 -5.06 19.32
CA ARG A 148 10.53 -3.89 20.19
C ARG A 148 9.50 -2.94 19.57
N TYR A 149 9.58 -2.70 18.28
CA TYR A 149 8.63 -1.86 17.56
C TYR A 149 7.21 -2.46 17.64
N ARG A 150 7.05 -3.74 17.36
CA ARG A 150 5.76 -4.46 17.42
C ARG A 150 5.14 -4.50 18.80
N HIS A 151 5.93 -4.61 19.88
CA HIS A 151 5.40 -4.56 21.25
C HIS A 151 4.74 -3.22 21.62
N ARG A 152 5.06 -2.16 20.91
CA ARG A 152 4.43 -0.84 21.07
C ARG A 152 3.12 -0.71 20.27
N MET A 153 2.85 -1.66 19.39
CA MET A 153 1.71 -1.63 18.48
C MET A 153 0.66 -2.64 18.88
N HIS A 154 -0.52 -2.15 19.25
CA HIS A 154 -1.67 -2.98 19.60
C HIS A 154 -2.62 -3.25 18.44
N ASN A 155 -2.25 -2.92 17.20
CA ASN A 155 -3.13 -3.03 16.06
C ASN A 155 -3.21 -4.47 15.54
N GLN A 156 -4.45 -4.86 15.22
CA GLN A 156 -4.74 -6.09 14.53
C GLN A 156 -5.02 -5.82 13.04
N PRO A 157 -4.64 -6.72 12.13
CA PRO A 157 -4.96 -6.59 10.72
C PRO A 157 -6.47 -6.57 10.51
N TYR A 158 -6.93 -5.72 9.56
CA TYR A 158 -8.34 -5.58 9.21
C TYR A 158 -8.90 -6.76 8.42
N ILE A 159 -8.03 -7.61 7.87
CA ILE A 159 -8.47 -8.73 7.07
C ILE A 159 -8.52 -9.96 7.96
N VAL A 160 -9.71 -10.50 8.10
CA VAL A 160 -9.95 -11.86 8.55
C VAL A 160 -9.60 -12.76 7.36
N GLY A 161 -8.39 -13.27 7.31
CA GLY A 161 -7.99 -14.26 6.32
C GLY A 161 -8.15 -15.65 6.90
N ASP A 162 -8.46 -16.62 6.05
CA ASP A 162 -8.34 -18.02 6.43
C ASP A 162 -6.91 -18.28 6.89
N GLU A 163 -6.76 -18.84 8.10
CA GLU A 163 -5.47 -19.23 8.66
C GLU A 163 -4.86 -20.43 7.92
N ASP A 164 -5.61 -21.04 7.00
CA ASP A 164 -5.24 -22.21 6.19
C ASP A 164 -4.45 -21.84 4.92
N ILE A 165 -3.40 -21.04 5.05
CA ILE A 165 -2.42 -20.92 3.98
C ILE A 165 -1.46 -22.10 4.10
N ASP A 166 -1.45 -22.93 3.05
CA ASP A 166 -0.62 -24.11 2.90
C ASP A 166 0.86 -23.79 3.21
N GLU A 167 1.36 -24.27 4.35
CA GLU A 167 2.73 -23.99 4.83
C GLU A 167 3.83 -24.60 3.95
N LYS A 168 3.47 -25.37 2.91
CA LYS A 168 4.40 -26.13 2.07
C LYS A 168 5.18 -25.31 1.05
N VAL A 169 4.83 -24.05 0.82
CA VAL A 169 5.56 -23.20 -0.11
C VAL A 169 6.24 -22.08 0.69
N GLY A 170 7.55 -22.05 0.74
CA GLY A 170 8.39 -21.14 1.54
C GLY A 170 8.25 -19.64 1.28
N HIS A 171 7.26 -19.21 0.49
CA HIS A 171 6.86 -17.85 0.24
C HIS A 171 5.35 -17.72 0.43
N ILE A 172 4.94 -17.15 1.56
CA ILE A 172 3.54 -16.74 1.76
C ILE A 172 3.36 -15.45 0.96
N GLU A 173 2.81 -15.58 -0.24
CA GLU A 173 2.40 -14.45 -1.05
C GLU A 173 0.97 -14.09 -0.70
N SER A 174 0.73 -12.81 -0.36
CA SER A 174 -0.61 -12.32 -0.12
C SER A 174 -1.52 -12.57 -1.33
N ARG A 175 -2.69 -13.20 -1.11
CA ARG A 175 -3.71 -13.40 -2.14
C ARG A 175 -4.04 -12.09 -2.86
N VAL A 176 -4.15 -11.01 -2.13
CA VAL A 176 -4.45 -9.68 -2.70
C VAL A 176 -3.31 -9.20 -3.58
N LEU A 177 -2.06 -9.28 -3.12
CA LEU A 177 -0.89 -8.87 -3.90
C LEU A 177 -0.69 -9.76 -5.13
N LYS A 178 -0.92 -11.05 -5.02
CA LYS A 178 -0.93 -11.99 -6.14
C LYS A 178 -2.00 -11.60 -7.18
N ASN A 179 -3.22 -11.32 -6.73
CA ASN A 179 -4.30 -10.88 -7.61
C ASN A 179 -3.94 -9.56 -8.31
N VAL A 180 -3.37 -8.58 -7.60
CA VAL A 180 -2.86 -7.32 -8.18
C VAL A 180 -1.84 -7.59 -9.28
N HIS A 181 -0.89 -8.50 -9.02
CA HIS A 181 0.13 -8.87 -10.01
C HIS A 181 -0.50 -9.51 -11.27
N LEU A 182 -1.38 -10.49 -11.10
CA LEU A 182 -2.07 -11.16 -12.21
C LEU A 182 -2.92 -10.19 -13.05
N ILE A 183 -3.64 -9.27 -12.40
CA ILE A 183 -4.43 -8.25 -13.10
C ILE A 183 -3.50 -7.32 -13.92
N ARG A 184 -2.38 -6.87 -13.37
CA ARG A 184 -1.42 -6.04 -14.10
C ARG A 184 -0.82 -6.77 -15.30
N MET A 185 -0.52 -8.07 -15.16
CA MET A 185 -0.09 -8.90 -16.29
C MET A 185 -1.19 -9.02 -17.35
N ALA A 186 -2.43 -9.26 -16.94
CA ALA A 186 -3.57 -9.35 -17.86
C ALA A 186 -3.78 -8.05 -18.64
N ILE A 187 -3.67 -6.89 -17.98
CA ILE A 187 -3.74 -5.58 -18.64
C ILE A 187 -2.63 -5.45 -19.68
N LYS A 188 -1.37 -5.74 -19.30
CA LYS A 188 -0.20 -5.69 -20.19
C LYS A 188 -0.38 -6.56 -21.42
N ASP A 189 -0.89 -7.78 -21.24
CA ASP A 189 -1.04 -8.78 -22.28
C ASP A 189 -2.39 -8.69 -23.05
N ARG A 190 -3.20 -7.66 -22.75
CA ARG A 190 -4.55 -7.46 -23.31
C ARG A 190 -5.42 -8.71 -23.16
N LYS A 191 -5.47 -9.30 -21.96
CA LYS A 191 -6.26 -10.47 -21.63
C LYS A 191 -7.33 -10.14 -20.60
N LYS A 192 -8.47 -10.84 -20.69
CA LYS A 192 -9.48 -10.79 -19.64
C LYS A 192 -9.00 -11.53 -18.39
N VAL A 193 -9.60 -11.20 -17.26
CA VAL A 193 -9.45 -11.96 -16.03
C VAL A 193 -10.75 -12.66 -15.68
N LYS A 194 -10.63 -13.83 -15.06
CA LYS A 194 -11.76 -14.58 -14.50
C LYS A 194 -11.53 -14.73 -12.99
N PHE A 195 -12.57 -14.48 -12.21
CA PHE A 195 -12.51 -14.60 -10.74
C PHE A 195 -13.91 -14.87 -10.17
N ASN A 196 -13.95 -15.33 -8.92
CA ASN A 196 -15.17 -15.40 -8.14
C ASN A 196 -15.31 -14.08 -7.36
N LEU A 197 -16.47 -13.43 -7.49
CA LEU A 197 -16.80 -12.28 -6.65
C LEU A 197 -17.26 -12.78 -5.29
N CYS A 198 -16.70 -12.23 -4.22
CA CYS A 198 -16.97 -12.63 -2.85
C CYS A 198 -17.47 -11.44 -2.00
N VAL A 199 -18.08 -11.76 -0.87
CA VAL A 199 -18.46 -10.80 0.19
C VAL A 199 -18.07 -11.38 1.54
N TYR A 200 -17.87 -10.50 2.53
CA TYR A 200 -17.75 -10.96 3.90
C TYR A 200 -19.12 -11.28 4.48
N ASP A 201 -19.23 -12.39 5.13
CA ASP A 201 -20.41 -12.80 5.88
C ASP A 201 -20.04 -13.35 7.25
N TYR A 202 -21.01 -13.34 8.18
CA TYR A 202 -20.85 -13.85 9.53
C TYR A 202 -21.75 -15.05 9.73
N PHE A 203 -21.13 -16.23 9.83
CA PHE A 203 -21.80 -17.48 10.17
C PHE A 203 -20.83 -18.41 10.93
N ASP A 204 -21.37 -19.37 11.67
CA ASP A 204 -20.60 -20.23 12.57
C ASP A 204 -19.69 -19.44 13.53
N GLN A 205 -20.17 -18.29 14.02
CA GLN A 205 -19.45 -17.39 14.94
C GLN A 205 -18.13 -16.83 14.37
N LYS A 206 -17.94 -16.85 13.05
CA LYS A 206 -16.75 -16.33 12.37
C LYS A 206 -17.13 -15.48 11.16
N VAL A 207 -16.30 -14.47 10.90
CA VAL A 207 -16.36 -13.72 9.65
C VAL A 207 -15.61 -14.52 8.58
N ARG A 208 -16.26 -14.78 7.46
CA ARG A 208 -15.69 -15.51 6.33
C ARG A 208 -15.90 -14.78 5.03
N LEU A 209 -14.98 -14.97 4.07
CA LEU A 209 -15.16 -14.53 2.71
C LEU A 209 -15.94 -15.62 1.97
N VAL A 210 -17.14 -15.27 1.48
CA VAL A 210 -18.03 -16.23 0.79
C VAL A 210 -18.31 -15.79 -0.64
N PRO A 211 -18.43 -16.73 -1.58
CA PRO A 211 -18.77 -16.40 -2.96
C PRO A 211 -20.14 -15.73 -3.06
N TYR A 212 -20.25 -14.73 -3.94
CA TYR A 212 -21.47 -13.95 -4.21
C TYR A 212 -21.98 -14.23 -5.61
N GLY A 213 -23.20 -14.81 -5.73
CA GLY A 213 -23.80 -15.01 -7.04
C GLY A 213 -24.77 -16.18 -7.20
N LYS A 214 -25.48 -16.24 -8.34
CA LYS A 214 -26.57 -17.19 -8.62
C LYS A 214 -26.13 -18.55 -9.18
N HIS A 215 -25.05 -18.62 -9.95
CA HIS A 215 -24.70 -19.78 -10.78
C HIS A 215 -23.31 -20.39 -10.48
N GLY A 216 -22.71 -20.09 -9.35
CA GLY A 216 -21.43 -20.67 -8.96
C GLY A 216 -21.56 -21.91 -8.05
N LYS A 217 -20.46 -22.65 -7.92
CA LYS A 217 -20.33 -23.65 -6.86
C LYS A 217 -20.14 -22.91 -5.55
N VAL A 218 -21.25 -22.58 -4.90
CA VAL A 218 -21.26 -21.99 -3.56
C VAL A 218 -21.27 -23.11 -2.54
N PRO A 219 -20.55 -22.98 -1.43
CA PRO A 219 -20.66 -23.92 -0.33
C PRO A 219 -22.14 -24.13 0.07
N PRO A 220 -22.57 -25.36 0.40
CA PRO A 220 -23.96 -25.64 0.77
C PRO A 220 -24.49 -24.77 1.90
N GLU A 221 -23.62 -24.39 2.83
CA GLU A 221 -23.86 -23.50 3.97
C GLU A 221 -23.99 -22.02 3.61
N THR A 222 -23.68 -21.63 2.37
CA THR A 222 -23.77 -20.23 1.95
C THR A 222 -25.23 -19.75 2.00
N PRO A 223 -25.51 -18.64 2.70
CA PRO A 223 -26.86 -18.08 2.76
C PRO A 223 -27.46 -17.84 1.38
N ALA A 224 -28.77 -18.09 1.23
CA ALA A 224 -29.48 -18.02 -0.06
C ALA A 224 -29.29 -16.66 -0.79
N ARG A 225 -29.16 -15.56 -0.05
CA ARG A 225 -28.92 -14.20 -0.56
C ARG A 225 -27.62 -14.05 -1.36
N TYR A 226 -26.64 -14.96 -1.16
CA TYR A 226 -25.34 -14.94 -1.84
C TYR A 226 -25.18 -16.00 -2.92
N ARG A 227 -26.24 -16.75 -3.23
CA ARG A 227 -26.24 -17.81 -4.26
C ARG A 227 -26.54 -17.30 -5.67
N GLU A 228 -26.11 -16.07 -5.99
CA GLU A 228 -26.16 -15.54 -7.36
C GLU A 228 -24.94 -15.97 -8.19
N ASP A 229 -24.80 -15.54 -9.45
CA ASP A 229 -23.64 -15.91 -10.27
C ASP A 229 -22.35 -15.29 -9.71
N VAL A 230 -21.46 -16.13 -9.21
CA VAL A 230 -20.19 -15.70 -8.58
C VAL A 230 -19.08 -15.45 -9.59
N HIS A 231 -19.17 -16.07 -10.79
CA HIS A 231 -18.13 -15.96 -11.79
C HIS A 231 -18.23 -14.64 -12.54
N ARG A 232 -17.10 -13.95 -12.65
CA ARG A 232 -16.95 -12.74 -13.47
C ARG A 232 -15.81 -12.96 -14.46
N ILE A 233 -16.07 -12.57 -15.72
CA ILE A 233 -15.05 -12.46 -16.77
C ILE A 233 -15.03 -11.01 -17.17
N VAL A 234 -13.89 -10.33 -16.90
CA VAL A 234 -13.78 -8.88 -16.96
C VAL A 234 -12.60 -8.49 -17.82
N SER A 235 -12.77 -7.48 -18.66
CA SER A 235 -11.68 -6.76 -19.32
C SER A 235 -11.09 -5.75 -18.32
N PRO A 236 -9.89 -6.00 -17.76
CA PRO A 236 -9.30 -5.11 -16.78
C PRO A 236 -8.65 -3.90 -17.47
N PHE A 237 -8.86 -2.71 -16.93
CA PHE A 237 -8.32 -1.47 -17.48
C PHE A 237 -7.21 -0.87 -16.63
N GLU A 238 -7.38 -0.88 -15.30
CA GLU A 238 -6.45 -0.24 -14.37
C GLU A 238 -6.54 -0.87 -12.98
N VAL A 239 -5.45 -0.75 -12.22
CA VAL A 239 -5.42 -1.07 -10.79
C VAL A 239 -5.23 0.22 -10.01
N ILE A 240 -6.19 0.55 -9.16
CA ILE A 240 -6.23 1.78 -8.38
C ILE A 240 -6.06 1.44 -6.90
N PHE A 241 -5.17 2.17 -6.19
CA PHE A 241 -5.06 2.10 -4.74
C PHE A 241 -5.74 3.31 -4.11
N SER A 242 -6.74 3.07 -3.28
CA SER A 242 -7.49 4.12 -2.58
C SER A 242 -8.00 3.63 -1.23
N ASN A 243 -7.96 4.50 -0.22
CA ASN A 243 -8.46 4.23 1.14
C ASN A 243 -7.90 2.92 1.75
N GLY A 244 -6.61 2.63 1.46
CA GLY A 244 -5.93 1.43 1.96
C GLY A 244 -6.36 0.13 1.28
N ARG A 245 -7.00 0.17 0.10
CA ARG A 245 -7.45 -1.00 -0.67
C ARG A 245 -7.11 -0.89 -2.15
N TYR A 246 -6.96 -2.04 -2.80
CA TYR A 246 -6.82 -2.11 -4.25
C TYR A 246 -8.17 -2.35 -4.92
N TYR A 247 -8.38 -1.62 -6.00
CA TYR A 247 -9.54 -1.74 -6.88
C TYR A 247 -9.07 -2.05 -8.30
N MET A 248 -9.80 -2.91 -8.99
CA MET A 248 -9.69 -3.11 -10.44
C MET A 248 -10.80 -2.34 -11.13
N LEU A 249 -10.42 -1.40 -11.99
CA LEU A 249 -11.33 -0.82 -12.98
C LEU A 249 -11.44 -1.78 -14.14
N GLY A 250 -12.65 -2.10 -14.57
CA GLY A 250 -12.85 -3.01 -15.69
C GLY A 250 -14.30 -3.07 -16.20
N ALA A 251 -14.49 -3.69 -17.37
CA ALA A 251 -15.80 -3.95 -17.95
C ALA A 251 -16.06 -5.46 -18.02
N ASP A 252 -17.15 -5.90 -17.40
CA ASP A 252 -17.69 -7.24 -17.60
C ASP A 252 -18.55 -7.30 -18.86
N PHE A 253 -19.05 -8.51 -19.19
CA PHE A 253 -19.86 -8.74 -20.38
C PHE A 253 -21.13 -7.88 -20.41
N GLU A 254 -21.72 -7.57 -19.27
CA GLU A 254 -22.90 -6.72 -19.17
C GLU A 254 -22.55 -5.26 -19.44
N THR A 255 -21.45 -4.77 -18.84
CA THR A 255 -20.97 -3.41 -19.05
C THR A 255 -20.40 -3.17 -20.44
N GLU A 256 -19.78 -4.17 -21.08
CA GLU A 256 -19.32 -4.09 -22.48
C GLU A 256 -20.47 -3.84 -23.46
N ARG A 257 -21.70 -4.23 -23.11
CA ARG A 257 -22.92 -4.03 -23.91
C ARG A 257 -23.77 -2.85 -23.47
N SER A 258 -23.46 -2.21 -22.35
CA SER A 258 -24.21 -1.07 -21.84
C SER A 258 -23.86 0.20 -22.62
N THR A 259 -24.85 1.03 -22.86
CA THR A 259 -24.68 2.37 -23.44
C THR A 259 -24.36 3.42 -22.37
N ASP A 260 -24.71 3.18 -21.12
CA ASP A 260 -24.75 4.21 -20.06
C ASP A 260 -23.57 4.13 -19.11
N LEU A 261 -23.13 2.93 -18.74
CA LEU A 261 -21.98 2.74 -17.86
C LEU A 261 -21.04 1.67 -18.44
N LYS A 262 -19.88 2.10 -18.89
CA LYS A 262 -18.93 1.24 -19.62
C LYS A 262 -17.87 0.61 -18.72
N TYR A 263 -17.96 0.75 -17.39
CA TYR A 263 -17.00 0.19 -16.44
C TYR A 263 -17.61 -0.01 -15.06
N LYS A 264 -16.94 -0.86 -14.26
CA LYS A 264 -17.22 -1.09 -12.84
C LYS A 264 -15.90 -1.08 -12.06
N LEU A 265 -15.99 -0.77 -10.77
CA LEU A 265 -14.89 -0.89 -9.81
C LEU A 265 -15.10 -2.16 -8.98
N TYR A 266 -14.10 -3.03 -8.99
CA TYR A 266 -14.10 -4.28 -8.25
C TYR A 266 -13.03 -4.22 -7.15
N ARG A 267 -13.40 -4.47 -5.91
CA ARG A 267 -12.41 -4.60 -4.81
C ARG A 267 -11.62 -5.88 -4.99
N ILE A 268 -10.30 -5.78 -5.08
CA ILE A 268 -9.41 -6.93 -5.35
C ILE A 268 -9.34 -7.88 -4.15
N ASP A 269 -9.51 -7.38 -2.93
CA ASP A 269 -9.58 -8.20 -1.72
C ASP A 269 -10.85 -9.08 -1.63
N LEU A 270 -11.85 -8.79 -2.45
CA LEU A 270 -13.08 -9.59 -2.59
C LEU A 270 -13.05 -10.52 -3.82
N MET A 271 -11.89 -10.72 -4.43
CA MET A 271 -11.73 -11.65 -5.56
C MET A 271 -11.07 -12.94 -5.08
N ASP A 272 -11.69 -14.05 -5.41
CA ASP A 272 -11.15 -15.38 -5.18
C ASP A 272 -10.96 -16.15 -6.49
N ASP A 273 -10.03 -17.12 -6.51
CA ASP A 273 -9.70 -17.94 -7.69
C ASP A 273 -9.46 -17.12 -8.97
N LEU A 274 -8.71 -16.00 -8.82
CA LEU A 274 -8.41 -15.13 -9.96
C LEU A 274 -7.37 -15.76 -10.87
N SER A 275 -7.71 -15.77 -12.18
CA SER A 275 -6.85 -16.28 -13.23
C SER A 275 -6.94 -15.42 -14.50
N ILE A 276 -5.87 -15.44 -15.31
CA ILE A 276 -5.87 -14.78 -16.63
C ILE A 276 -6.71 -15.64 -17.58
N TYR A 277 -7.73 -15.02 -18.16
CA TYR A 277 -8.60 -15.69 -19.12
C TYR A 277 -8.14 -15.47 -20.57
N ARG A 278 -8.20 -16.50 -21.40
CA ARG A 278 -7.62 -16.50 -22.77
C ARG A 278 -8.20 -15.47 -23.74
N ALA A 279 -9.41 -14.95 -23.49
CA ALA A 279 -10.05 -13.99 -24.37
C ALA A 279 -9.33 -12.63 -24.36
N VAL A 280 -9.35 -11.95 -25.49
CA VAL A 280 -8.80 -10.59 -25.63
C VAL A 280 -9.68 -9.61 -24.86
N ALA A 281 -9.07 -8.74 -24.07
CA ALA A 281 -9.74 -7.66 -23.37
C ALA A 281 -9.95 -6.46 -24.31
N ILE A 282 -11.07 -5.76 -24.12
CA ILE A 282 -11.23 -4.41 -24.70
C ILE A 282 -10.33 -3.42 -23.97
N THR A 283 -9.95 -2.32 -24.61
CA THR A 283 -9.13 -1.27 -24.03
C THR A 283 -9.98 -0.12 -23.47
N LYS A 284 -9.35 0.83 -22.75
CA LYS A 284 -10.01 2.06 -22.27
C LYS A 284 -10.55 2.88 -23.44
N GLU A 285 -9.79 2.94 -24.55
CA GLU A 285 -10.13 3.65 -25.77
C GLU A 285 -11.37 3.02 -26.43
N GLU A 286 -11.37 1.69 -26.60
CA GLU A 286 -12.50 0.94 -27.14
C GLU A 286 -13.75 1.06 -26.24
N ALA A 287 -13.55 1.18 -24.93
CA ALA A 287 -14.62 1.46 -23.97
C ALA A 287 -15.06 2.94 -23.97
N GLY A 288 -14.29 3.85 -24.57
CA GLY A 288 -14.57 5.29 -24.61
C GLY A 288 -14.43 6.01 -23.26
N ILE A 289 -13.59 5.49 -22.36
CA ILE A 289 -13.39 6.01 -20.99
C ILE A 289 -11.98 6.56 -20.77
N GLU A 290 -11.15 6.65 -21.81
CA GLU A 290 -9.76 7.08 -21.71
C GLU A 290 -9.61 8.45 -21.02
N LYS A 291 -10.43 9.42 -21.40
CA LYS A 291 -10.38 10.78 -20.87
C LYS A 291 -10.75 10.86 -19.39
N GLU A 292 -11.68 10.07 -18.94
CA GLU A 292 -12.18 10.03 -17.56
C GLU A 292 -11.08 9.53 -16.60
N PHE A 293 -10.26 8.58 -17.07
CA PHE A 293 -9.18 7.97 -16.29
C PHE A 293 -7.77 8.46 -16.69
N ALA A 294 -7.65 9.55 -17.41
CA ALA A 294 -6.36 10.14 -17.75
C ALA A 294 -5.61 10.64 -16.51
N ASN A 295 -6.34 11.06 -15.47
CA ASN A 295 -5.78 11.48 -14.18
C ASN A 295 -6.46 10.71 -13.04
N LEU A 296 -5.81 9.64 -12.57
CA LEU A 296 -6.33 8.81 -11.48
C LEU A 296 -6.35 9.53 -10.13
N PHE A 297 -5.46 10.48 -9.89
CA PHE A 297 -5.50 11.29 -8.67
C PHE A 297 -6.79 12.09 -8.62
N LYS A 298 -7.11 12.81 -9.68
CA LYS A 298 -8.35 13.57 -9.81
C LYS A 298 -9.58 12.68 -9.69
N TYR A 299 -9.59 11.52 -10.38
CA TYR A 299 -10.68 10.56 -10.28
C TYR A 299 -10.96 10.14 -8.83
N ARG A 300 -9.91 9.93 -8.01
CA ARG A 300 -10.05 9.56 -6.60
C ARG A 300 -10.68 10.69 -5.77
N MET A 301 -10.31 11.94 -6.03
CA MET A 301 -10.88 13.11 -5.34
C MET A 301 -12.36 13.30 -5.70
N GLU A 302 -12.70 13.13 -6.98
CA GLU A 302 -14.08 13.24 -7.47
C GLU A 302 -14.98 12.07 -7.03
N ASN A 303 -14.42 10.92 -6.63
CA ASN A 303 -15.15 9.70 -6.25
C ASN A 303 -14.78 9.20 -4.84
N PRO A 304 -15.16 9.89 -3.76
CA PRO A 304 -15.00 9.38 -2.40
C PRO A 304 -15.55 7.96 -2.29
N TYR A 305 -14.90 7.09 -1.50
CA TYR A 305 -15.28 5.68 -1.35
C TYR A 305 -15.26 4.83 -2.63
N MET A 306 -14.73 5.36 -3.75
CA MET A 306 -14.60 4.63 -5.02
C MET A 306 -15.91 4.07 -5.58
N PHE A 307 -16.98 4.86 -5.55
CA PHE A 307 -18.21 4.57 -6.27
C PHE A 307 -18.08 4.98 -7.75
N THR A 308 -18.83 4.31 -8.62
CA THR A 308 -18.98 4.71 -10.02
C THR A 308 -20.23 5.57 -10.21
N GLY A 309 -20.21 6.52 -11.12
CA GLY A 309 -21.36 7.37 -11.43
C GLY A 309 -20.96 8.71 -12.03
N GLN A 310 -21.95 9.54 -12.29
CA GLN A 310 -21.74 10.88 -12.82
C GLN A 310 -21.17 11.80 -11.73
N VAL A 311 -20.28 12.69 -12.17
CA VAL A 311 -19.62 13.68 -11.32
C VAL A 311 -20.24 15.03 -11.57
N GLU A 312 -20.66 15.70 -10.50
CA GLU A 312 -21.28 17.02 -10.54
C GLU A 312 -20.58 18.01 -9.63
N ARG A 313 -20.79 19.30 -9.84
CA ARG A 313 -20.33 20.33 -8.94
C ARG A 313 -21.34 20.52 -7.83
N VAL A 314 -20.85 20.53 -6.59
CA VAL A 314 -21.66 20.74 -5.39
C VAL A 314 -21.04 21.87 -4.60
N ARG A 315 -21.89 22.80 -4.12
CA ARG A 315 -21.48 23.80 -3.15
C ARG A 315 -21.88 23.35 -1.75
N ILE A 316 -20.94 23.40 -0.86
CA ILE A 316 -21.13 23.07 0.56
C ILE A 316 -20.60 24.20 1.43
N ARG A 317 -21.18 24.33 2.61
CA ARG A 317 -20.69 25.14 3.71
C ARG A 317 -20.02 24.26 4.73
N VAL A 318 -18.87 24.67 5.21
CA VAL A 318 -18.07 23.92 6.17
C VAL A 318 -17.65 24.84 7.30
N ASP A 319 -17.80 24.41 8.53
CA ASP A 319 -17.31 25.16 9.69
C ASP A 319 -15.79 25.34 9.57
N ALA A 320 -15.30 26.54 9.88
CA ALA A 320 -13.90 26.90 9.62
C ALA A 320 -12.90 26.04 10.40
N ASP A 321 -13.24 25.59 11.61
CA ASP A 321 -12.42 24.70 12.44
C ASP A 321 -12.34 23.27 11.87
N GLN A 322 -13.24 22.88 10.96
CA GLN A 322 -13.28 21.59 10.29
C GLN A 322 -12.73 21.60 8.86
N PHE A 323 -12.12 22.72 8.44
CA PHE A 323 -11.57 22.85 7.08
C PHE A 323 -10.50 21.78 6.74
N THR A 324 -9.82 21.25 7.74
CA THR A 324 -8.86 20.13 7.58
C THR A 324 -9.50 18.93 6.89
N GLN A 325 -10.78 18.62 7.16
CA GLN A 325 -11.49 17.51 6.52
C GLN A 325 -11.61 17.70 4.99
N ILE A 326 -11.70 18.95 4.54
CA ILE A 326 -11.75 19.27 3.11
C ILE A 326 -10.42 18.94 2.46
N VAL A 327 -9.32 19.37 3.08
CA VAL A 327 -7.96 19.11 2.57
C VAL A 327 -7.66 17.60 2.56
N ASP A 328 -8.04 16.88 3.62
CA ASP A 328 -7.80 15.43 3.75
C ASP A 328 -8.51 14.62 2.65
N TRP A 329 -9.71 15.02 2.23
CA TRP A 329 -10.49 14.31 1.24
C TRP A 329 -10.32 14.80 -0.19
N PHE A 330 -10.13 16.11 -0.38
CA PHE A 330 -10.12 16.74 -1.71
C PHE A 330 -8.75 17.35 -2.07
N SER A 331 -7.77 17.29 -1.15
CA SER A 331 -6.45 17.90 -1.33
C SER A 331 -6.57 19.39 -1.70
N ASP A 332 -6.23 19.76 -2.93
CA ASP A 332 -6.38 21.11 -3.50
C ASP A 332 -7.43 21.18 -4.64
N ASP A 333 -8.17 20.09 -4.90
CA ASP A 333 -9.19 20.01 -5.97
C ASP A 333 -10.57 20.55 -5.50
N PHE A 334 -10.56 21.75 -4.91
CA PHE A 334 -11.76 22.48 -4.54
C PHE A 334 -11.57 23.99 -4.78
N ARG A 335 -12.66 24.75 -4.73
CA ARG A 335 -12.62 26.20 -4.86
C ARG A 335 -13.39 26.85 -3.72
N VAL A 336 -12.74 27.75 -2.97
CA VAL A 336 -13.44 28.60 -2.00
C VAL A 336 -14.22 29.67 -2.77
N VAL A 337 -15.53 29.76 -2.54
CA VAL A 337 -16.47 30.66 -3.20
C VAL A 337 -17.09 31.67 -2.25
N GLY A 338 -16.97 31.47 -0.94
CA GLY A 338 -17.39 32.34 0.11
C GLY A 338 -16.63 32.08 1.42
N PHE A 339 -16.61 33.09 2.28
CA PHE A 339 -15.97 33.02 3.59
C PHE A 339 -16.62 34.01 4.53
N ASP A 340 -16.88 33.65 5.76
CA ASP A 340 -17.28 34.53 6.84
C ASP A 340 -16.31 34.31 8.02
N ALA A 341 -15.84 35.44 8.59
CA ALA A 341 -14.83 35.43 9.66
C ALA A 341 -15.42 35.81 11.03
N ASP A 342 -16.75 35.98 11.14
CA ASP A 342 -17.41 36.29 12.40
C ASP A 342 -17.46 35.07 13.37
N GLU A 343 -18.18 35.18 14.50
CA GLU A 343 -18.22 34.16 15.55
C GLU A 343 -18.63 32.75 15.04
N ASP A 344 -19.45 32.69 13.98
CA ASP A 344 -19.82 31.45 13.28
C ASP A 344 -19.04 31.28 11.96
N SER A 345 -17.72 31.39 12.03
CA SER A 345 -16.85 31.35 10.86
C SER A 345 -17.03 30.08 10.03
N TYR A 346 -17.19 30.23 8.71
CA TYR A 346 -17.37 29.16 7.76
C TYR A 346 -16.69 29.43 6.43
N TYR A 347 -16.51 28.36 5.65
CA TYR A 347 -16.12 28.44 4.24
C TYR A 347 -17.23 27.85 3.37
N ASP A 348 -17.64 28.61 2.34
CA ASP A 348 -18.42 28.07 1.24
C ASP A 348 -17.46 27.61 0.15
N ILE A 349 -17.52 26.32 -0.17
CA ILE A 349 -16.62 25.68 -1.13
C ILE A 349 -17.39 24.96 -2.21
N GLU A 350 -16.82 24.97 -3.41
CA GLU A 350 -17.28 24.19 -4.55
C GLU A 350 -16.37 23.01 -4.77
N VAL A 351 -16.91 21.80 -4.75
CA VAL A 351 -16.24 20.55 -5.05
C VAL A 351 -16.86 19.87 -6.25
N LYS A 352 -16.08 19.07 -6.98
CA LYS A 352 -16.57 18.26 -8.09
C LYS A 352 -16.56 16.79 -7.68
N VAL A 353 -17.75 16.19 -7.51
CA VAL A 353 -17.88 14.89 -6.84
C VAL A 353 -19.00 14.04 -7.43
N ASN A 354 -18.84 12.73 -7.30
CA ASN A 354 -19.89 11.75 -7.57
C ASN A 354 -20.93 11.82 -6.43
N LEU A 355 -22.16 12.22 -6.76
CA LEU A 355 -23.22 12.44 -5.78
C LEU A 355 -23.52 11.23 -4.92
N ASN A 356 -23.49 10.02 -5.49
CA ASN A 356 -23.80 8.78 -4.75
C ASN A 356 -22.78 8.54 -3.62
N SER A 357 -21.49 8.71 -3.91
CA SER A 357 -20.44 8.54 -2.91
C SER A 357 -20.37 9.74 -1.97
N PHE A 358 -20.60 10.93 -2.49
CA PHE A 358 -20.55 12.16 -1.71
C PHE A 358 -21.67 12.23 -0.66
N THR A 359 -22.81 11.62 -0.91
CA THR A 359 -23.89 11.47 0.09
C THR A 359 -23.35 10.82 1.38
N PHE A 360 -22.58 9.75 1.30
CA PHE A 360 -21.99 9.11 2.49
C PHE A 360 -21.00 10.02 3.20
N TRP A 361 -20.23 10.81 2.44
CA TRP A 361 -19.29 11.76 3.00
C TRP A 361 -20.02 12.89 3.74
N VAL A 362 -21.06 13.48 3.14
CA VAL A 362 -21.89 14.51 3.79
C VAL A 362 -22.55 13.98 5.06
N LEU A 363 -23.09 12.75 5.03
CA LEU A 363 -23.69 12.14 6.22
C LEU A 363 -22.66 11.91 7.34
N GLN A 364 -21.44 11.54 7.00
CA GLN A 364 -20.34 11.38 7.97
C GLN A 364 -20.00 12.70 8.66
N TYR A 365 -20.06 13.82 7.94
CA TYR A 365 -19.70 15.16 8.42
C TYR A 365 -20.91 16.07 8.62
N SER A 366 -22.12 15.50 8.74
CA SER A 366 -23.38 16.25 8.83
C SER A 366 -23.48 17.20 10.02
N GLY A 367 -22.59 17.08 11.02
CA GLY A 367 -22.52 18.02 12.15
C GLY A 367 -21.77 19.34 11.84
N CYS A 368 -21.02 19.39 10.74
CA CYS A 368 -20.17 20.53 10.40
C CYS A 368 -20.16 20.85 8.89
N VAL A 369 -20.95 20.13 8.10
CA VAL A 369 -21.07 20.32 6.64
C VAL A 369 -22.52 20.45 6.26
N GLU A 370 -22.85 21.52 5.52
CA GLU A 370 -24.16 21.74 4.91
C GLU A 370 -24.05 21.78 3.37
N VAL A 371 -24.91 21.05 2.68
CA VAL A 371 -25.05 21.16 1.22
C VAL A 371 -25.87 22.41 0.89
N LEU A 372 -25.33 23.32 0.08
CA LEU A 372 -25.98 24.54 -0.35
C LEU A 372 -26.78 24.34 -1.65
N ASP A 373 -26.09 23.87 -2.69
CA ASP A 373 -26.70 23.56 -4.00
C ASP A 373 -25.78 22.68 -4.88
N THR A 374 -26.28 22.25 -6.04
CA THR A 374 -25.57 21.42 -7.04
C THR A 374 -24.84 22.22 -8.11
N GLY A 375 -24.24 23.35 -7.78
CA GLY A 375 -23.42 24.13 -8.72
C GLY A 375 -24.21 24.92 -9.76
N LYS A 376 -25.53 24.72 -9.88
CA LYS A 376 -26.46 25.62 -10.53
C LYS A 376 -27.17 26.39 -9.44
N LYS A 377 -26.96 27.70 -9.36
CA LYS A 377 -27.55 28.55 -8.34
C LYS A 377 -29.07 28.32 -8.27
N GLY A 378 -29.57 27.86 -7.11
CA GLY A 378 -30.99 27.53 -6.88
C GLY A 378 -31.42 26.11 -7.28
N ASP A 379 -30.49 25.20 -7.54
CA ASP A 379 -30.81 23.79 -7.68
C ASP A 379 -30.63 23.09 -6.32
N ASP A 380 -31.71 22.99 -5.57
CA ASP A 380 -31.76 22.41 -4.23
C ASP A 380 -31.98 20.89 -4.25
N SER A 381 -32.07 20.25 -5.43
CA SER A 381 -32.43 18.84 -5.56
C SER A 381 -31.53 17.89 -4.75
N TYR A 382 -30.24 18.14 -4.72
CA TYR A 382 -29.31 17.32 -3.93
C TYR A 382 -29.40 17.63 -2.43
N ARG A 383 -29.61 18.90 -2.05
CA ARG A 383 -29.88 19.29 -0.67
C ARG A 383 -31.13 18.61 -0.12
N ASP A 384 -32.20 18.57 -0.92
CA ASP A 384 -33.42 17.87 -0.56
C ASP A 384 -33.22 16.36 -0.42
N HIS A 385 -32.42 15.75 -1.30
CA HIS A 385 -32.02 14.35 -1.18
C HIS A 385 -31.29 14.06 0.13
N ILE A 386 -30.33 14.90 0.53
CA ILE A 386 -29.62 14.77 1.82
C ILE A 386 -30.59 14.88 2.99
N ARG A 387 -31.49 15.91 2.95
CA ARG A 387 -32.50 16.09 4.00
C ARG A 387 -33.42 14.89 4.15
N GLU A 388 -33.90 14.33 3.05
CA GLU A 388 -34.73 13.11 3.04
C GLU A 388 -33.98 11.92 3.62
N THR A 389 -32.71 11.76 3.25
CA THR A 389 -31.84 10.68 3.75
C THR A 389 -31.62 10.77 5.25
N LEU A 390 -31.36 11.98 5.76
CA LEU A 390 -31.24 12.25 7.20
C LEU A 390 -32.55 11.97 7.95
N SER A 391 -33.71 12.39 7.39
CA SER A 391 -35.01 12.10 7.97
C SER A 391 -35.28 10.60 8.08
N LYS A 392 -35.04 9.84 7.01
CA LYS A 392 -35.14 8.38 7.01
C LYS A 392 -34.17 7.70 8.00
N ALA A 393 -33.00 8.31 8.21
CA ALA A 393 -32.08 7.80 9.21
C ALA A 393 -32.60 8.04 10.63
N LEU A 394 -33.18 9.20 10.90
CA LEU A 394 -33.76 9.56 12.19
C LEU A 394 -34.92 8.64 12.57
N GLU A 395 -35.81 8.32 11.62
CA GLU A 395 -36.93 7.37 11.82
C GLU A 395 -36.52 5.99 12.34
N LYS A 396 -35.25 5.61 12.24
CA LYS A 396 -34.75 4.31 12.77
C LYS A 396 -34.42 4.36 14.27
N TYR A 397 -34.43 5.54 14.85
CA TYR A 397 -34.11 5.76 16.27
C TYR A 397 -35.36 6.17 17.07
N ASP A 398 -36.48 6.42 16.37
CA ASP A 398 -37.82 6.59 16.96
C ASP A 398 -38.52 5.23 17.14
#